data_19f58da448541d20a78a869e5a52bb4f
#
_entry.id   19f58da448541d20a78a869e5a52bb4f
#
_cell.length_a   1.000
_cell.length_b   1.000
_cell.length_c   1.000
_cell.angle_alpha   90.00
_cell.angle_beta   90.00
_cell.angle_gamma   90.00
#
_symmetry.space_group_name_H-M   'P 1'
#
loop_
_entity.id
_entity.type
_entity.pdbx_description
1 polymer ?
#
loop_
_entity_poly.entity_id
_entity_poly.type
_entity_poly.pdbx_seq_one_letter_code
_entity_poly.pdbx_strand_id
1 'polypeptide(L)'
;MDIDKNLLEKWDKEYIWHPYTQMKEYRESKNLIIERGEGNYLIDIYGNKYLDAVSSIWCNLFGHSRKEIIEAIKNQAEKICHSTLLGCGNVPSILLAKKLVDITPKHLTKVFYSEDGAEAVEIAIKIAYQYYVLRGDKGRTKFISVKEGYHGDTFGAMSVGGSELFHGVFKPLLFKGYHANPPYCYRCKYYNFKDTDERNEKGCGMECLNEMIDLIEKHADEVFCVILEGGVMGSAGMIPFPDGYIEGVAKACKENDVIFILDEVATGFGRTGKMFFCDNEELKKLKKPDILCLGKGLTGGYLPLAATLTTDEIYNQFLGEFGESKQLYHGHTYTGNQLLCSAALATLEIFEKENVIENIQPKIKLFHEKLKKLKELEHVGDVRGRGFMVGIELVKDKETKEPYPYGYKAGYRVAEKLLEKGIYMRPIGNVVILVPPLSITEEEIIYLC
;
A
#
# COMPACT_ATOMS: atom_id res chain seq x y z
N MET A 1 -9.95 -12.54 31.32
CA MET A 1 -11.29 -13.17 31.34
C MET A 1 -11.15 -14.49 30.60
N ASP A 2 -11.48 -15.58 31.28
CA ASP A 2 -11.48 -16.90 30.64
C ASP A 2 -12.85 -17.07 29.96
N ILE A 3 -12.95 -16.70 28.69
CA ILE A 3 -14.21 -16.76 27.93
C ILE A 3 -14.24 -18.09 27.17
N ASP A 4 -15.39 -18.79 27.21
CA ASP A 4 -15.60 -20.02 26.45
C ASP A 4 -15.32 -19.77 24.94
N LYS A 5 -14.41 -20.55 24.38
CA LYS A 5 -14.00 -20.47 22.98
C LYS A 5 -15.17 -20.66 22.01
N ASN A 6 -16.11 -21.56 22.33
CA ASN A 6 -17.31 -21.76 21.52
C ASN A 6 -18.21 -20.51 21.52
N LEU A 7 -18.21 -19.78 22.63
CA LEU A 7 -18.96 -18.54 22.73
C LEU A 7 -18.32 -17.42 21.91
N LEU A 8 -16.97 -17.33 21.88
CA LEU A 8 -16.25 -16.41 20.99
C LEU A 8 -16.53 -16.71 19.51
N GLU A 9 -16.46 -17.99 19.09
CA GLU A 9 -16.78 -18.39 17.72
C GLU A 9 -18.25 -18.05 17.34
N LYS A 10 -19.17 -18.23 18.27
CA LYS A 10 -20.58 -17.86 18.07
C LYS A 10 -20.73 -16.36 17.90
N TRP A 11 -20.14 -15.55 18.79
CA TRP A 11 -20.27 -14.10 18.76
C TRP A 11 -19.57 -13.48 17.56
N ASP A 12 -18.43 -14.00 17.12
CA ASP A 12 -17.75 -13.59 15.91
C ASP A 12 -18.66 -13.71 14.69
N LYS A 13 -19.36 -14.84 14.55
CA LYS A 13 -20.31 -15.09 13.45
C LYS A 13 -21.61 -14.29 13.54
N GLU A 14 -22.02 -13.96 14.76
CA GLU A 14 -23.32 -13.31 15.03
C GLU A 14 -23.23 -11.80 14.97
N TYR A 15 -22.14 -11.18 15.51
CA TYR A 15 -22.07 -9.76 15.74
C TYR A 15 -21.06 -9.02 14.86
N ILE A 16 -20.06 -9.69 14.27
CA ILE A 16 -19.04 -9.03 13.46
C ILE A 16 -19.37 -9.16 11.97
N TRP A 17 -19.40 -8.01 11.28
CA TRP A 17 -19.42 -7.97 9.83
C TRP A 17 -18.00 -7.83 9.31
N HIS A 18 -17.42 -8.93 8.85
CA HIS A 18 -16.04 -8.98 8.38
C HIS A 18 -15.85 -8.23 7.04
N PRO A 19 -14.81 -7.37 6.90
CA PRO A 19 -14.54 -6.67 5.66
C PRO A 19 -14.18 -7.64 4.52
N TYR A 20 -14.59 -7.32 3.31
CA TYR A 20 -14.31 -8.11 2.09
C TYR A 20 -14.67 -9.60 2.20
N THR A 21 -15.67 -9.95 2.99
CA THR A 21 -16.02 -11.33 3.32
C THR A 21 -17.45 -11.64 2.92
N GLN A 22 -17.65 -12.79 2.22
CA GLN A 22 -19.00 -13.30 1.99
C GLN A 22 -19.50 -13.95 3.30
N MET A 23 -20.30 -13.20 4.05
CA MET A 23 -20.73 -13.59 5.41
C MET A 23 -21.56 -14.86 5.46
N LYS A 24 -22.29 -15.21 4.39
CA LYS A 24 -23.02 -16.49 4.33
C LYS A 24 -22.03 -17.66 4.49
N GLU A 25 -20.97 -17.69 3.69
CA GLU A 25 -19.95 -18.74 3.73
C GLU A 25 -19.15 -18.70 5.03
N TYR A 26 -18.82 -17.49 5.51
CA TYR A 26 -18.09 -17.30 6.76
C TYR A 26 -18.82 -17.92 7.96
N ARG A 27 -20.13 -17.74 8.04
CA ARG A 27 -20.96 -18.30 9.12
C ARG A 27 -21.04 -19.83 9.10
N GLU A 28 -20.89 -20.44 7.93
CA GLU A 28 -20.93 -21.89 7.74
C GLU A 28 -19.54 -22.54 7.91
N SER A 29 -18.44 -21.75 7.90
CA SER A 29 -17.06 -22.25 7.96
C SER A 29 -16.53 -22.31 9.39
N LYS A 30 -15.43 -23.07 9.56
CA LYS A 30 -14.54 -22.96 10.72
C LYS A 30 -13.59 -21.78 10.50
N ASN A 31 -13.70 -20.75 11.35
CA ASN A 31 -12.94 -19.51 11.20
C ASN A 31 -11.76 -19.46 12.16
N LEU A 32 -10.73 -18.73 11.76
CA LEU A 32 -9.54 -18.48 12.56
C LEU A 32 -9.79 -17.25 13.46
N ILE A 33 -9.73 -17.44 14.77
CA ILE A 33 -9.82 -16.36 15.76
C ILE A 33 -8.45 -16.19 16.42
N ILE A 34 -7.82 -15.07 16.19
CA ILE A 34 -6.48 -14.78 16.70
C ILE A 34 -6.57 -14.20 18.11
N GLU A 35 -5.82 -14.78 19.04
CA GLU A 35 -5.70 -14.33 20.41
C GLU A 35 -4.47 -13.46 20.66
N ARG A 36 -3.32 -13.84 20.05
CA ARG A 36 -2.04 -13.17 20.25
C ARG A 36 -1.09 -13.37 19.08
N GLY A 37 0.02 -12.66 19.09
CA GLY A 37 1.10 -12.84 18.14
C GLY A 37 2.45 -12.96 18.82
N GLU A 38 3.42 -13.67 18.19
CA GLU A 38 4.76 -13.88 18.71
C GLU A 38 5.75 -13.97 17.53
N GLY A 39 6.70 -13.04 17.44
CA GLY A 39 7.57 -12.96 16.27
C GLY A 39 6.74 -12.83 15.00
N ASN A 40 7.03 -13.65 13.99
CA ASN A 40 6.31 -13.63 12.71
C ASN A 40 5.04 -14.51 12.69
N TYR A 41 4.58 -14.95 13.86
CA TYR A 41 3.46 -15.89 13.97
C TYR A 41 2.23 -15.27 14.62
N LEU A 42 1.07 -15.58 14.05
CA LEU A 42 -0.24 -15.44 14.67
C LEU A 42 -0.57 -16.71 15.49
N ILE A 43 -1.25 -16.55 16.61
CA ILE A 43 -1.63 -17.65 17.49
C ILE A 43 -3.12 -17.54 17.75
N ASP A 44 -3.86 -18.62 17.41
CA ASP A 44 -5.30 -18.67 17.59
C ASP A 44 -5.72 -18.96 19.05
N ILE A 45 -7.01 -18.86 19.32
CA ILE A 45 -7.60 -19.16 20.65
C ILE A 45 -7.38 -20.60 21.11
N TYR A 46 -6.94 -21.50 20.23
CA TYR A 46 -6.61 -22.90 20.55
C TYR A 46 -5.12 -23.12 20.78
N GLY A 47 -4.29 -22.09 20.55
CA GLY A 47 -2.83 -22.14 20.68
C GLY A 47 -2.09 -22.61 19.44
N ASN A 48 -2.78 -22.80 18.30
CA ASN A 48 -2.12 -23.14 17.04
C ASN A 48 -1.37 -21.93 16.51
N LYS A 49 -0.17 -22.16 15.96
CA LYS A 49 0.71 -21.12 15.40
C LYS A 49 0.64 -21.10 13.88
N TYR A 50 0.56 -19.91 13.30
CA TYR A 50 0.53 -19.69 11.85
C TYR A 50 1.53 -18.61 11.47
N LEU A 51 2.47 -18.92 10.57
CA LEU A 51 3.35 -17.91 9.99
C LEU A 51 2.51 -16.89 9.22
N ASP A 52 2.65 -15.60 9.57
CA ASP A 52 1.90 -14.51 8.96
C ASP A 52 2.51 -14.12 7.61
N ALA A 53 2.15 -14.83 6.56
CA ALA A 53 2.72 -14.64 5.22
C ALA A 53 2.20 -13.37 4.50
N VAL A 54 1.31 -12.61 5.13
CA VAL A 54 0.75 -11.35 4.57
C VAL A 54 0.88 -10.15 5.53
N SER A 55 1.65 -10.31 6.62
CA SER A 55 1.91 -9.22 7.57
C SER A 55 0.62 -8.52 8.02
N SER A 56 -0.38 -9.31 8.39
CA SER A 56 -1.74 -8.92 8.76
C SER A 56 -2.56 -8.27 7.65
N ILE A 57 -2.19 -7.36 6.93
CA ILE A 57 -2.56 -6.80 5.60
C ILE A 57 -1.44 -5.83 5.21
N TRP A 58 -0.25 -6.39 5.01
CA TRP A 58 0.94 -5.68 4.53
C TRP A 58 1.47 -4.58 5.48
N CYS A 59 1.03 -4.55 6.75
CA CYS A 59 1.38 -3.51 7.71
C CYS A 59 2.43 -3.93 8.74
N ASN A 60 2.45 -5.19 9.19
CA ASN A 60 3.41 -5.66 10.19
C ASN A 60 4.81 -5.80 9.56
N LEU A 61 5.78 -5.03 10.07
CA LEU A 61 7.14 -5.05 9.54
C LEU A 61 8.11 -5.92 10.35
N PHE A 62 7.98 -5.91 11.67
CA PHE A 62 8.98 -6.46 12.60
C PHE A 62 8.45 -7.61 13.44
N GLY A 63 7.38 -8.25 12.98
CA GLY A 63 6.68 -9.28 13.71
C GLY A 63 5.77 -8.71 14.81
N HIS A 64 5.03 -9.62 15.41
CA HIS A 64 4.10 -9.31 16.50
C HIS A 64 4.87 -9.21 17.83
N SER A 65 4.36 -8.40 18.75
CA SER A 65 4.91 -8.25 20.10
C SER A 65 6.34 -7.68 20.17
N ARG A 66 6.71 -6.78 19.22
CA ARG A 66 7.99 -6.07 19.24
C ARG A 66 8.09 -5.14 20.42
N LYS A 67 9.04 -5.39 21.33
CA LYS A 67 9.14 -4.71 22.63
C LYS A 67 9.34 -3.21 22.53
N GLU A 68 10.21 -2.76 21.63
CA GLU A 68 10.55 -1.34 21.47
C GLU A 68 9.32 -0.49 21.12
N ILE A 69 8.46 -1.01 20.21
CA ILE A 69 7.23 -0.31 19.82
C ILE A 69 6.22 -0.33 20.98
N ILE A 70 6.07 -1.48 21.65
CA ILE A 70 5.15 -1.63 22.78
C ILE A 70 5.54 -0.68 23.91
N GLU A 71 6.82 -0.60 24.27
CA GLU A 71 7.29 0.29 25.35
C GLU A 71 7.14 1.79 24.97
N ALA A 72 7.37 2.14 23.69
CA ALA A 72 7.11 3.51 23.22
C ALA A 72 5.64 3.91 23.40
N ILE A 73 4.70 3.01 23.06
CA ILE A 73 3.27 3.23 23.25
C ILE A 73 2.91 3.36 24.73
N LYS A 74 3.39 2.45 25.60
CA LYS A 74 3.14 2.49 27.05
C LYS A 74 3.65 3.78 27.67
N ASN A 75 4.91 4.13 27.41
CA ASN A 75 5.54 5.33 27.93
C ASN A 75 4.82 6.61 27.49
N GLN A 76 4.27 6.64 26.29
CA GLN A 76 3.48 7.77 25.82
C GLN A 76 2.08 7.80 26.43
N ALA A 77 1.44 6.63 26.61
CA ALA A 77 0.13 6.53 27.25
C ALA A 77 0.12 7.05 28.69
N GLU A 78 1.23 6.86 29.43
CA GLU A 78 1.41 7.40 30.79
C GLU A 78 1.51 8.94 30.83
N LYS A 79 1.93 9.58 29.70
CA LYS A 79 2.05 11.05 29.63
C LYS A 79 0.74 11.70 29.22
N ILE A 80 0.18 11.31 28.10
CA ILE A 80 -1.09 11.80 27.56
C ILE A 80 -1.58 10.88 26.44
N CYS A 81 -2.87 10.58 26.43
CA CYS A 81 -3.48 9.76 25.39
C CYS A 81 -3.67 10.54 24.07
N HIS A 82 -4.13 11.79 24.15
CA HIS A 82 -4.41 12.63 22.99
C HIS A 82 -4.48 14.11 23.32
N SER A 83 -3.98 14.96 22.41
CA SER A 83 -4.32 16.37 22.28
C SER A 83 -4.45 16.69 20.77
N THR A 84 -5.36 17.58 20.44
CA THR A 84 -5.60 17.97 19.04
C THR A 84 -4.42 18.73 18.42
N LEU A 85 -4.24 18.61 17.09
CA LEU A 85 -3.39 19.52 16.31
C LEU A 85 -4.12 20.79 15.82
N LEU A 86 -5.41 20.95 16.13
CA LEU A 86 -6.15 22.18 15.82
C LEU A 86 -5.64 23.34 16.69
N GLY A 87 -4.66 24.09 16.15
CA GLY A 87 -4.04 25.23 16.84
C GLY A 87 -3.05 24.87 17.96
N CYS A 88 -2.78 23.58 18.21
CA CYS A 88 -1.79 23.10 19.16
C CYS A 88 -0.79 22.18 18.47
N GLY A 89 0.47 22.18 18.93
CA GLY A 89 1.46 21.17 18.57
C GLY A 89 1.60 20.12 19.67
N ASN A 90 2.16 18.97 19.35
CA ASN A 90 2.61 17.99 20.34
C ASN A 90 3.97 17.41 19.99
N VAL A 91 4.73 17.00 20.99
CA VAL A 91 6.13 16.60 20.82
C VAL A 91 6.30 15.40 19.87
N PRO A 92 5.57 14.27 20.02
CA PRO A 92 5.75 13.15 19.11
C PRO A 92 5.44 13.48 17.65
N SER A 93 4.38 14.25 17.35
CA SER A 93 4.04 14.60 15.97
C SER A 93 5.09 15.52 15.33
N ILE A 94 5.66 16.46 16.09
CA ILE A 94 6.74 17.35 15.61
C ILE A 94 8.00 16.54 15.29
N LEU A 95 8.41 15.65 16.19
CA LEU A 95 9.58 14.80 15.99
C LEU A 95 9.40 13.85 14.81
N LEU A 96 8.22 13.25 14.66
CA LEU A 96 7.90 12.37 13.55
C LEU A 96 7.89 13.12 12.21
N ALA A 97 7.30 14.33 12.14
CA ALA A 97 7.31 15.14 10.94
C ALA A 97 8.75 15.44 10.50
N LYS A 98 9.62 15.87 11.45
CA LYS A 98 11.03 16.10 11.17
C LYS A 98 11.72 14.85 10.65
N LYS A 99 11.48 13.71 11.29
CA LYS A 99 12.07 12.42 10.87
C LYS A 99 11.62 12.00 9.48
N LEU A 100 10.32 12.12 9.17
CA LEU A 100 9.79 11.80 7.84
C LEU A 100 10.39 12.68 6.74
N VAL A 101 10.51 13.99 6.99
CA VAL A 101 11.18 14.92 6.05
C VAL A 101 12.66 14.57 5.85
N ASP A 102 13.35 14.08 6.89
CA ASP A 102 14.77 13.70 6.78
C ASP A 102 15.01 12.46 5.93
N ILE A 103 14.10 11.48 5.97
CA ILE A 103 14.25 10.18 5.32
C ILE A 103 13.55 10.09 3.94
N THR A 104 12.74 11.09 3.58
CA THR A 104 12.10 11.19 2.26
C THR A 104 12.87 12.11 1.31
N PRO A 105 12.54 12.16 0.00
CA PRO A 105 13.15 13.11 -0.93
C PRO A 105 13.10 14.55 -0.43
N LYS A 106 14.23 15.26 -0.47
CA LYS A 106 14.46 16.57 0.19
C LYS A 106 13.50 17.70 -0.21
N HIS A 107 12.78 17.58 -1.31
CA HIS A 107 11.76 18.55 -1.72
C HIS A 107 10.40 18.36 -1.03
N LEU A 108 10.18 17.21 -0.37
CA LEU A 108 9.00 16.95 0.46
C LEU A 108 9.27 17.47 1.88
N THR A 109 8.70 18.63 2.21
CA THR A 109 9.06 19.40 3.40
C THR A 109 7.92 19.62 4.38
N LYS A 110 6.70 19.22 4.02
CA LYS A 110 5.50 19.37 4.86
C LYS A 110 4.82 18.03 5.06
N VAL A 111 4.30 17.82 6.26
CA VAL A 111 3.63 16.57 6.67
C VAL A 111 2.24 16.91 7.19
N PHE A 112 1.24 16.24 6.64
CA PHE A 112 -0.13 16.22 7.16
C PHE A 112 -0.45 14.79 7.63
N TYR A 113 -0.99 14.63 8.84
CA TYR A 113 -1.30 13.32 9.42
C TYR A 113 -2.75 12.94 9.24
N SER A 114 -3.00 11.64 9.11
CA SER A 114 -4.30 10.97 9.17
C SER A 114 -4.17 9.59 9.84
N GLU A 115 -5.25 8.87 9.97
CA GLU A 115 -5.28 7.60 10.69
C GLU A 115 -5.06 6.39 9.77
N ASP A 116 -5.45 6.48 8.48
CA ASP A 116 -5.25 5.39 7.52
C ASP A 116 -4.84 5.88 6.12
N GLY A 117 -4.49 4.91 5.25
CA GLY A 117 -3.99 5.20 3.91
C GLY A 117 -5.02 5.81 2.97
N ALA A 118 -6.32 5.44 3.09
CA ALA A 118 -7.38 6.03 2.26
C ALA A 118 -7.55 7.52 2.59
N GLU A 119 -7.45 7.88 3.87
CA GLU A 119 -7.48 9.27 4.33
C GLU A 119 -6.26 10.06 3.84
N ALA A 120 -5.06 9.46 3.85
CA ALA A 120 -3.87 10.11 3.28
C ALA A 120 -4.07 10.43 1.78
N VAL A 121 -4.70 9.55 1.03
CA VAL A 121 -5.06 9.78 -0.37
C VAL A 121 -6.14 10.84 -0.52
N GLU A 122 -7.18 10.86 0.33
CA GLU A 122 -8.19 11.93 0.36
C GLU A 122 -7.56 13.30 0.56
N ILE A 123 -6.61 13.40 1.49
CA ILE A 123 -5.87 14.62 1.76
C ILE A 123 -5.02 15.03 0.54
N ALA A 124 -4.32 14.07 -0.10
CA ALA A 124 -3.51 14.31 -1.28
C ALA A 124 -4.36 14.86 -2.44
N ILE A 125 -5.53 14.26 -2.70
CA ILE A 125 -6.50 14.73 -3.71
C ILE A 125 -6.95 16.16 -3.42
N LYS A 126 -7.33 16.45 -2.17
CA LYS A 126 -7.80 17.78 -1.77
C LYS A 126 -6.70 18.82 -1.89
N ILE A 127 -5.47 18.51 -1.47
CA ILE A 127 -4.32 19.39 -1.61
C ILE A 127 -4.06 19.68 -3.10
N ALA A 128 -4.00 18.64 -3.94
CA ALA A 128 -3.74 18.80 -5.37
C ALA A 128 -4.81 19.63 -6.07
N TYR A 129 -6.09 19.39 -5.80
CA TYR A 129 -7.19 20.16 -6.36
C TYR A 129 -7.17 21.62 -5.88
N GLN A 130 -7.08 21.85 -4.56
CA GLN A 130 -7.13 23.20 -3.98
C GLN A 130 -5.90 24.04 -4.40
N TYR A 131 -4.74 23.43 -4.63
CA TYR A 131 -3.55 24.08 -5.14
C TYR A 131 -3.84 24.84 -6.46
N TYR A 132 -4.47 24.20 -7.43
CA TYR A 132 -4.84 24.87 -8.70
C TYR A 132 -5.92 25.91 -8.52
N VAL A 133 -6.92 25.66 -7.69
CA VAL A 133 -7.96 26.64 -7.36
C VAL A 133 -7.35 27.92 -6.77
N LEU A 134 -6.37 27.79 -5.86
CA LEU A 134 -5.67 28.92 -5.24
C LEU A 134 -4.76 29.67 -6.23
N ARG A 135 -4.24 28.99 -7.25
CA ARG A 135 -3.54 29.62 -8.38
C ARG A 135 -4.47 30.30 -9.38
N GLY A 136 -5.78 30.19 -9.23
CA GLY A 136 -6.77 30.75 -10.14
C GLY A 136 -7.20 29.81 -11.27
N ASP A 137 -6.63 28.62 -11.36
CA ASP A 137 -7.00 27.58 -12.34
C ASP A 137 -8.10 26.68 -11.76
N LYS A 138 -9.36 26.99 -12.09
CA LYS A 138 -10.56 26.26 -11.63
C LYS A 138 -11.04 25.20 -12.63
N GLY A 139 -10.39 25.08 -13.79
CA GLY A 139 -10.76 24.13 -14.85
C GLY A 139 -10.33 22.71 -14.56
N ARG A 140 -9.33 22.51 -13.74
CA ARG A 140 -8.75 21.20 -13.43
C ARG A 140 -9.59 20.43 -12.41
N THR A 141 -10.54 19.63 -12.89
CA THR A 141 -11.49 18.87 -12.06
C THR A 141 -11.38 17.36 -12.24
N LYS A 142 -10.45 16.89 -13.07
CA LYS A 142 -10.21 15.50 -13.39
C LYS A 142 -8.89 15.03 -12.80
N PHE A 143 -8.74 13.71 -12.74
CA PHE A 143 -7.49 13.02 -12.39
C PHE A 143 -7.14 12.01 -13.48
N ILE A 144 -5.90 11.51 -13.46
CA ILE A 144 -5.46 10.34 -14.24
C ILE A 144 -4.93 9.29 -13.27
N SER A 145 -5.30 8.02 -13.48
CA SER A 145 -4.74 6.87 -12.77
C SER A 145 -4.69 5.65 -13.69
N VAL A 146 -4.44 4.46 -13.15
CA VAL A 146 -4.47 3.20 -13.90
C VAL A 146 -5.68 2.36 -13.49
N LYS A 147 -6.25 1.61 -14.44
CA LYS A 147 -7.25 0.59 -14.17
C LYS A 147 -6.68 -0.44 -13.20
N GLU A 148 -7.53 -1.02 -12.36
CA GLU A 148 -7.16 -1.95 -11.29
C GLU A 148 -6.24 -1.35 -10.20
N GLY A 149 -5.90 -0.05 -10.24
CA GLY A 149 -5.23 0.66 -9.16
C GLY A 149 -6.11 0.71 -7.90
N TYR A 150 -5.49 0.67 -6.73
CA TYR A 150 -6.19 0.72 -5.44
C TYR A 150 -5.54 1.73 -4.51
N HIS A 151 -6.35 2.66 -4.01
CA HIS A 151 -5.92 3.75 -3.14
C HIS A 151 -6.71 3.87 -1.84
N GLY A 152 -7.64 2.95 -1.58
CA GLY A 152 -8.52 2.93 -0.41
C GLY A 152 -10.00 2.85 -0.76
N ASP A 153 -10.86 2.81 0.27
CA ASP A 153 -12.29 2.56 0.14
C ASP A 153 -13.17 3.77 0.52
N THR A 154 -12.59 4.92 0.79
CA THR A 154 -13.34 6.19 0.86
C THR A 154 -13.73 6.67 -0.53
N PHE A 155 -14.77 7.49 -0.67
CA PHE A 155 -15.28 7.88 -1.99
C PHE A 155 -14.24 8.58 -2.87
N GLY A 156 -13.38 9.41 -2.31
CA GLY A 156 -12.30 10.04 -3.08
C GLY A 156 -11.24 9.02 -3.49
N ALA A 157 -10.79 8.19 -2.57
CA ALA A 157 -9.81 7.13 -2.85
C ALA A 157 -10.34 6.11 -3.87
N MET A 158 -11.62 5.68 -3.75
CA MET A 158 -12.28 4.84 -4.76
C MET A 158 -12.39 5.51 -6.12
N SER A 159 -12.62 6.83 -6.15
CA SER A 159 -12.75 7.58 -7.41
C SER A 159 -11.45 7.56 -8.21
N VAL A 160 -10.32 7.76 -7.54
CA VAL A 160 -8.99 7.71 -8.18
C VAL A 160 -8.46 6.27 -8.35
N GLY A 161 -9.07 5.29 -7.66
CA GLY A 161 -8.84 3.87 -7.90
C GLY A 161 -9.45 3.41 -9.23
N GLY A 162 -9.12 2.21 -9.66
CA GLY A 162 -9.61 1.64 -10.92
C GLY A 162 -10.16 0.22 -10.79
N SER A 163 -10.30 -0.29 -9.55
CA SER A 163 -10.71 -1.68 -9.31
C SER A 163 -12.19 -1.90 -9.56
N GLU A 164 -12.50 -2.64 -10.63
CA GLU A 164 -13.87 -3.04 -10.93
C GLU A 164 -14.44 -4.01 -9.90
N LEU A 165 -13.60 -4.94 -9.43
CA LEU A 165 -14.00 -5.97 -8.46
C LEU A 165 -14.46 -5.36 -7.13
N PHE A 166 -13.76 -4.35 -6.63
CA PHE A 166 -14.04 -3.77 -5.31
C PHE A 166 -15.00 -2.59 -5.38
N HIS A 167 -14.89 -1.76 -6.42
CA HIS A 167 -15.55 -0.46 -6.48
C HIS A 167 -16.66 -0.34 -7.53
N GLY A 168 -16.86 -1.37 -8.37
CA GLY A 168 -17.82 -1.34 -9.47
C GLY A 168 -19.24 -0.97 -9.07
N VAL A 169 -19.72 -1.46 -7.91
CA VAL A 169 -21.06 -1.13 -7.36
C VAL A 169 -21.19 0.36 -7.02
N PHE A 170 -20.10 1.02 -6.63
CA PHE A 170 -20.11 2.43 -6.19
C PHE A 170 -19.87 3.42 -7.33
N LYS A 171 -19.55 2.97 -8.55
CA LYS A 171 -19.26 3.85 -9.70
C LYS A 171 -20.24 5.02 -9.90
N PRO A 172 -21.57 4.87 -9.72
CA PRO A 172 -22.49 6.00 -9.88
C PRO A 172 -22.27 7.15 -8.90
N LEU A 173 -21.58 6.93 -7.78
CA LEU A 173 -21.32 7.90 -6.72
C LEU A 173 -19.91 8.52 -6.79
N LEU A 174 -19.05 8.02 -7.70
CA LEU A 174 -17.66 8.45 -7.79
C LEU A 174 -17.51 9.63 -8.74
N PHE A 175 -16.58 10.55 -8.43
CA PHE A 175 -16.21 11.58 -9.39
C PHE A 175 -15.36 11.01 -10.52
N LYS A 176 -15.39 11.65 -11.69
CA LYS A 176 -14.87 11.09 -12.94
C LYS A 176 -13.44 11.58 -13.22
N GLY A 177 -12.63 10.69 -13.74
CA GLY A 177 -11.30 10.94 -14.26
C GLY A 177 -10.97 10.01 -15.43
N TYR A 178 -9.70 9.89 -15.75
CA TYR A 178 -9.16 9.05 -16.81
C TYR A 178 -8.38 7.90 -16.23
N HIS A 179 -8.51 6.72 -16.82
CA HIS A 179 -7.81 5.52 -16.38
C HIS A 179 -7.06 4.90 -17.58
N ALA A 180 -5.73 4.96 -17.55
CA ALA A 180 -4.88 4.24 -18.49
C ALA A 180 -4.93 2.72 -18.24
N ASN A 181 -4.51 1.93 -19.22
CA ASN A 181 -4.37 0.50 -19.02
C ASN A 181 -3.18 0.22 -18.05
N PRO A 182 -3.32 -0.78 -17.14
CA PRO A 182 -2.24 -1.09 -16.22
C PRO A 182 -1.04 -1.68 -16.98
N PRO A 183 0.19 -1.46 -16.49
CA PRO A 183 1.39 -2.04 -17.07
C PRO A 183 1.55 -3.53 -16.68
N TYR A 184 0.56 -4.34 -17.01
CA TYR A 184 0.49 -5.75 -16.63
C TYR A 184 1.22 -6.63 -17.65
N CYS A 185 2.52 -6.84 -17.45
CA CYS A 185 3.38 -7.50 -18.44
C CYS A 185 2.97 -8.92 -18.76
N TYR A 186 2.58 -9.74 -17.79
CA TYR A 186 2.10 -11.11 -18.03
C TYR A 186 0.84 -11.16 -18.90
N ARG A 187 -0.07 -10.17 -18.75
CA ARG A 187 -1.30 -10.03 -19.57
C ARG A 187 -1.24 -8.76 -20.42
N CYS A 188 -0.06 -8.51 -21.00
CA CYS A 188 0.17 -7.30 -21.78
C CYS A 188 -0.75 -7.24 -23.00
N LYS A 189 -1.36 -6.07 -23.24
CA LYS A 189 -2.20 -5.80 -24.40
C LYS A 189 -1.42 -5.79 -25.72
N TYR A 190 -0.13 -5.42 -25.64
CA TYR A 190 0.71 -5.17 -26.81
C TYR A 190 1.63 -6.34 -27.16
N TYR A 191 1.98 -7.17 -26.15
CA TYR A 191 2.92 -8.28 -26.29
C TYR A 191 2.38 -9.53 -25.62
N ASN A 192 2.65 -10.69 -26.22
CA ASN A 192 2.32 -11.98 -25.60
C ASN A 192 3.57 -12.61 -24.97
N PHE A 193 4.04 -12.02 -23.86
CA PHE A 193 5.12 -12.60 -23.07
C PHE A 193 4.63 -13.85 -22.32
N LYS A 194 5.47 -14.87 -22.23
CA LYS A 194 5.19 -16.09 -21.46
C LYS A 194 4.94 -15.77 -19.97
N ASP A 195 5.79 -14.92 -19.42
CA ASP A 195 5.74 -14.44 -18.04
C ASP A 195 6.41 -13.05 -17.91
N THR A 196 6.43 -12.52 -16.69
CA THR A 196 7.08 -11.23 -16.42
C THR A 196 8.60 -11.27 -16.61
N ASP A 197 9.26 -12.40 -16.36
CA ASP A 197 10.72 -12.53 -16.59
C ASP A 197 11.06 -12.44 -18.06
N GLU A 198 10.31 -13.12 -18.95
CA GLU A 198 10.53 -13.03 -20.40
C GLU A 198 10.44 -11.57 -20.90
N ARG A 199 9.48 -10.80 -20.37
CA ARG A 199 9.41 -9.36 -20.68
C ARG A 199 10.66 -8.63 -20.23
N ASN A 200 11.17 -8.91 -19.05
CA ASN A 200 12.36 -8.25 -18.52
C ASN A 200 13.62 -8.59 -19.34
N GLU A 201 13.70 -9.81 -19.85
CA GLU A 201 14.82 -10.27 -20.70
C GLU A 201 14.74 -9.69 -22.13
N LYS A 202 13.56 -9.71 -22.75
CA LYS A 202 13.37 -9.27 -24.14
C LYS A 202 13.16 -7.78 -24.31
N GLY A 203 12.71 -7.09 -23.26
CA GLY A 203 12.29 -5.70 -23.34
C GLY A 203 10.97 -5.51 -24.11
N CYS A 204 10.49 -4.28 -24.18
CA CYS A 204 9.31 -3.87 -24.98
C CYS A 204 9.39 -2.37 -25.31
N GLY A 205 8.50 -1.88 -26.17
CA GLY A 205 8.42 -0.47 -26.55
C GLY A 205 7.76 0.44 -25.51
N MET A 206 7.35 -0.10 -24.36
CA MET A 206 6.68 0.67 -23.27
C MET A 206 5.40 1.39 -23.75
N GLU A 207 4.62 0.77 -24.63
CA GLU A 207 3.39 1.36 -25.19
C GLU A 207 2.36 1.71 -24.09
N CYS A 208 2.36 0.96 -22.98
CA CYS A 208 1.55 1.30 -21.81
C CYS A 208 1.97 2.63 -21.15
N LEU A 209 3.26 2.97 -21.17
CA LEU A 209 3.75 4.27 -20.74
C LEU A 209 3.36 5.37 -21.75
N ASN A 210 3.51 5.11 -23.05
CA ASN A 210 3.14 6.08 -24.09
C ASN A 210 1.65 6.40 -24.00
N GLU A 211 0.77 5.40 -23.79
CA GLU A 211 -0.66 5.62 -23.56
C GLU A 211 -0.92 6.55 -22.34
N MET A 212 -0.16 6.38 -21.26
CA MET A 212 -0.28 7.24 -20.08
C MET A 212 0.21 8.68 -20.37
N ILE A 213 1.32 8.82 -21.10
CA ILE A 213 1.87 10.14 -21.50
C ILE A 213 0.87 10.87 -22.41
N ASP A 214 0.32 10.19 -23.41
CA ASP A 214 -0.69 10.74 -24.34
C ASP A 214 -1.92 11.25 -23.56
N LEU A 215 -2.37 10.53 -22.51
CA LEU A 215 -3.47 10.98 -21.66
C LEU A 215 -3.11 12.23 -20.88
N ILE A 216 -1.89 12.33 -20.33
CA ILE A 216 -1.42 13.50 -19.59
C ILE A 216 -1.35 14.72 -20.50
N GLU A 217 -0.69 14.59 -21.65
CA GLU A 217 -0.52 15.69 -22.61
C GLU A 217 -1.87 16.18 -23.16
N LYS A 218 -2.75 15.26 -23.51
CA LYS A 218 -4.07 15.58 -24.08
C LYS A 218 -5.01 16.28 -23.09
N HIS A 219 -4.90 15.97 -21.78
CA HIS A 219 -5.85 16.41 -20.77
C HIS A 219 -5.21 17.30 -19.68
N ALA A 220 -4.00 17.81 -19.92
CA ALA A 220 -3.27 18.61 -18.94
C ALA A 220 -4.08 19.79 -18.37
N ASP A 221 -4.90 20.46 -19.19
CA ASP A 221 -5.68 21.65 -18.79
C ASP A 221 -6.89 21.33 -17.89
N GLU A 222 -7.30 20.08 -17.81
CA GLU A 222 -8.46 19.67 -17.00
C GLU A 222 -8.11 18.70 -15.85
N VAL A 223 -6.85 18.23 -15.79
CA VAL A 223 -6.37 17.26 -14.80
C VAL A 223 -5.63 17.99 -13.67
N PHE A 224 -6.05 17.73 -12.43
CA PHE A 224 -5.36 18.26 -11.25
C PHE A 224 -4.28 17.31 -10.71
N CYS A 225 -4.33 16.00 -10.99
CA CYS A 225 -3.27 15.07 -10.59
C CYS A 225 -3.23 13.81 -11.45
N VAL A 226 -2.05 13.20 -11.48
CA VAL A 226 -1.84 11.78 -11.77
C VAL A 226 -1.52 11.09 -10.45
N ILE A 227 -2.14 9.93 -10.18
CA ILE A 227 -1.87 9.12 -9.00
C ILE A 227 -1.53 7.69 -9.38
N LEU A 228 -0.43 7.15 -8.79
CA LEU A 228 0.03 5.78 -8.97
C LEU A 228 0.48 5.18 -7.63
N GLU A 229 0.37 3.85 -7.51
CA GLU A 229 1.01 3.12 -6.42
C GLU A 229 2.54 3.07 -6.61
N GLY A 230 3.31 3.05 -5.53
CA GLY A 230 4.79 3.10 -5.56
C GLY A 230 5.43 1.78 -5.97
N GLY A 231 5.65 1.55 -7.26
CA GLY A 231 6.44 0.43 -7.79
C GLY A 231 5.73 -0.91 -7.94
N VAL A 232 4.62 -1.14 -7.22
CA VAL A 232 3.82 -2.37 -7.30
C VAL A 232 2.35 -2.04 -7.10
N MET A 233 1.50 -2.47 -8.00
CA MET A 233 0.05 -2.46 -7.83
C MET A 233 -0.35 -3.64 -6.94
N GLY A 234 -0.55 -3.37 -5.65
CA GLY A 234 -0.73 -4.42 -4.65
C GLY A 234 -2.02 -5.19 -4.85
N SER A 235 -3.16 -4.49 -4.77
CA SER A 235 -4.49 -5.11 -4.82
C SER A 235 -4.90 -5.64 -6.20
N ALA A 236 -4.17 -5.28 -7.26
CA ALA A 236 -4.30 -5.86 -8.59
C ALA A 236 -3.63 -7.25 -8.72
N GLY A 237 -3.01 -7.77 -7.66
CA GLY A 237 -2.30 -9.05 -7.65
C GLY A 237 -0.79 -8.92 -7.75
N MET A 238 -0.21 -7.97 -7.06
CA MET A 238 1.24 -7.70 -6.97
C MET A 238 1.87 -7.48 -8.35
N ILE A 239 1.30 -6.60 -9.16
CA ILE A 239 1.80 -6.26 -10.49
C ILE A 239 2.91 -5.23 -10.37
N PRO A 240 4.19 -5.56 -10.65
CA PRO A 240 5.26 -4.58 -10.62
C PRO A 240 5.17 -3.63 -11.81
N PHE A 241 5.37 -2.34 -11.57
CA PHE A 241 5.59 -1.40 -12.65
C PHE A 241 6.92 -1.71 -13.34
N PRO A 242 6.97 -1.72 -14.68
CA PRO A 242 8.22 -1.83 -15.42
C PRO A 242 9.18 -0.70 -15.04
N ASP A 243 10.49 -1.01 -15.00
CA ASP A 243 11.50 0.01 -14.74
C ASP A 243 11.41 1.13 -15.78
N GLY A 244 11.46 2.38 -15.32
CA GLY A 244 11.29 3.58 -16.15
C GLY A 244 9.85 4.04 -16.34
N TYR A 245 8.83 3.24 -15.98
CA TYR A 245 7.43 3.64 -16.17
C TYR A 245 7.04 4.83 -15.28
N ILE A 246 7.27 4.73 -13.98
CA ILE A 246 6.91 5.78 -13.00
C ILE A 246 7.74 7.04 -13.25
N GLU A 247 9.01 6.89 -13.60
CA GLU A 247 9.89 8.00 -13.97
C GLU A 247 9.41 8.71 -15.23
N GLY A 248 8.97 7.97 -16.24
CA GLY A 248 8.38 8.52 -17.46
C GLY A 248 7.10 9.30 -17.19
N VAL A 249 6.20 8.76 -16.36
CA VAL A 249 4.98 9.45 -15.92
C VAL A 249 5.32 10.71 -15.13
N ALA A 250 6.27 10.64 -14.19
CA ALA A 250 6.71 11.78 -13.40
C ALA A 250 7.30 12.92 -14.26
N LYS A 251 8.05 12.55 -15.33
CA LYS A 251 8.56 13.49 -16.31
C LYS A 251 7.43 14.17 -17.08
N ALA A 252 6.49 13.40 -17.61
CA ALA A 252 5.34 13.96 -18.34
C ALA A 252 4.50 14.89 -17.45
N CYS A 253 4.26 14.52 -16.18
CA CYS A 253 3.57 15.39 -15.22
C CYS A 253 4.30 16.71 -15.02
N LYS A 254 5.64 16.68 -14.90
CA LYS A 254 6.45 17.88 -14.75
C LYS A 254 6.39 18.79 -15.97
N GLU A 255 6.48 18.22 -17.17
CA GLU A 255 6.46 18.96 -18.44
C GLU A 255 5.10 19.60 -18.74
N ASN A 256 4.02 19.06 -18.18
CA ASN A 256 2.64 19.49 -18.39
C ASN A 256 2.02 20.23 -17.17
N ASP A 257 2.81 20.62 -16.17
CA ASP A 257 2.32 21.28 -14.94
C ASP A 257 1.17 20.49 -14.27
N VAL A 258 1.31 19.15 -14.14
CA VAL A 258 0.35 18.28 -13.47
C VAL A 258 0.97 17.74 -12.18
N ILE A 259 0.23 17.82 -11.06
CA ILE A 259 0.69 17.25 -9.79
C ILE A 259 0.77 15.74 -9.91
N PHE A 260 1.92 15.18 -9.49
CA PHE A 260 2.14 13.74 -9.39
C PHE A 260 2.06 13.28 -7.95
N ILE A 261 1.07 12.44 -7.65
CA ILE A 261 0.87 11.79 -6.34
C ILE A 261 1.42 10.36 -6.43
N LEU A 262 2.31 10.00 -5.53
CA LEU A 262 2.78 8.62 -5.38
C LEU A 262 2.23 8.03 -4.08
N ASP A 263 1.48 6.97 -4.21
CA ASP A 263 0.92 6.24 -3.08
C ASP A 263 1.88 5.12 -2.67
N GLU A 264 2.59 5.34 -1.56
CA GLU A 264 3.45 4.34 -0.93
C GLU A 264 2.89 3.80 0.40
N VAL A 265 1.58 3.88 0.59
CA VAL A 265 0.90 3.33 1.77
C VAL A 265 1.22 1.84 1.94
N ALA A 266 1.24 1.07 0.86
CA ALA A 266 1.54 -0.36 0.90
C ALA A 266 3.02 -0.69 0.60
N THR A 267 3.70 0.13 -0.19
CA THR A 267 5.00 -0.16 -0.80
C THR A 267 6.18 0.47 -0.07
N GLY A 268 5.93 1.46 0.77
CA GLY A 268 6.94 2.11 1.60
C GLY A 268 7.49 1.21 2.72
N PHE A 269 8.45 1.75 3.45
CA PHE A 269 9.06 1.15 4.62
C PHE A 269 9.65 -0.25 4.35
N GLY A 270 10.49 -0.37 3.33
CA GLY A 270 11.25 -1.59 3.04
C GLY A 270 10.54 -2.64 2.18
N ARG A 271 9.24 -2.53 1.92
CA ARG A 271 8.46 -3.55 1.21
C ARG A 271 8.98 -3.86 -0.19
N THR A 272 9.44 -2.85 -0.92
CA THR A 272 10.02 -3.03 -2.27
C THR A 272 11.52 -3.26 -2.27
N GLY A 273 12.16 -3.38 -1.09
CA GLY A 273 13.60 -3.53 -0.92
C GLY A 273 14.34 -2.21 -0.70
N LYS A 274 13.66 -1.07 -0.77
CA LYS A 274 14.15 0.28 -0.41
C LYS A 274 13.29 0.87 0.67
N MET A 275 13.78 1.90 1.37
CA MET A 275 12.97 2.62 2.36
C MET A 275 11.68 3.13 1.72
N PHE A 276 11.79 3.80 0.57
CA PHE A 276 10.69 4.22 -0.30
C PHE A 276 11.01 3.92 -1.76
N PHE A 277 9.99 3.65 -2.56
CA PHE A 277 10.16 3.49 -4.02
C PHE A 277 10.62 4.80 -4.66
N CYS A 278 10.10 5.95 -4.19
CA CYS A 278 10.50 7.27 -4.68
C CYS A 278 11.96 7.63 -4.34
N ASP A 279 12.66 6.84 -3.53
CA ASP A 279 14.09 7.02 -3.28
C ASP A 279 14.92 6.49 -4.45
N ASN A 280 14.74 7.09 -5.63
CA ASN A 280 15.52 6.82 -6.82
C ASN A 280 16.03 8.13 -7.47
N GLU A 281 17.17 8.03 -8.15
CA GLU A 281 17.90 9.23 -8.63
C GLU A 281 17.12 10.01 -9.69
N GLU A 282 16.35 9.34 -10.57
CA GLU A 282 15.60 10.04 -11.61
C GLU A 282 14.43 10.84 -11.02
N LEU A 283 13.67 10.24 -10.10
CA LEU A 283 12.60 10.96 -9.40
C LEU A 283 13.14 12.13 -8.56
N LYS A 284 14.31 11.95 -7.91
CA LYS A 284 14.98 13.02 -7.18
C LYS A 284 15.39 14.18 -8.09
N LYS A 285 15.97 13.91 -9.27
CA LYS A 285 16.32 14.93 -10.27
C LYS A 285 15.09 15.67 -10.80
N LEU A 286 13.99 14.97 -11.00
CA LEU A 286 12.71 15.54 -11.39
C LEU A 286 12.05 16.35 -10.26
N LYS A 287 12.46 16.16 -9.00
CA LYS A 287 11.79 16.62 -7.77
C LYS A 287 10.33 16.12 -7.73
N LYS A 288 10.15 14.81 -7.95
CA LYS A 288 8.87 14.11 -7.90
C LYS A 288 8.96 12.94 -6.90
N PRO A 289 7.86 12.51 -6.31
CA PRO A 289 6.49 13.04 -6.47
C PRO A 289 6.32 14.43 -5.83
N ASP A 290 5.25 15.14 -6.20
CA ASP A 290 4.84 16.39 -5.53
C ASP A 290 4.14 16.12 -4.21
N ILE A 291 3.41 14.98 -4.14
CA ILE A 291 2.72 14.52 -2.94
C ILE A 291 3.01 13.01 -2.77
N LEU A 292 3.37 12.64 -1.55
CA LEU A 292 3.67 11.25 -1.16
C LEU A 292 2.71 10.81 -0.05
N CYS A 293 1.99 9.70 -0.26
CA CYS A 293 1.13 9.10 0.75
C CYS A 293 1.83 7.92 1.43
N LEU A 294 1.86 7.91 2.76
CA LEU A 294 2.46 6.88 3.61
C LEU A 294 1.46 6.34 4.62
N GLY A 295 1.57 5.07 4.99
CA GLY A 295 0.70 4.45 5.98
C GLY A 295 1.19 3.05 6.36
N LYS A 296 0.28 2.15 6.76
CA LYS A 296 0.57 0.73 7.08
C LYS A 296 1.88 0.50 7.87
N GLY A 297 3.00 0.30 7.16
CA GLY A 297 4.31 0.09 7.76
C GLY A 297 4.85 1.24 8.60
N LEU A 298 4.28 2.44 8.50
CA LEU A 298 4.71 3.63 9.25
C LEU A 298 4.79 3.39 10.77
N THR A 299 3.87 2.60 11.32
CA THR A 299 3.86 2.23 12.76
C THR A 299 4.33 0.80 13.01
N GLY A 300 4.96 0.15 12.02
CA GLY A 300 5.28 -1.27 12.10
C GLY A 300 4.04 -2.18 12.16
N GLY A 301 2.85 -1.65 11.88
CA GLY A 301 1.58 -2.37 11.94
C GLY A 301 0.91 -2.40 13.33
N TYR A 302 1.39 -1.58 14.27
CA TYR A 302 0.88 -1.59 15.65
C TYR A 302 -0.33 -0.68 15.86
N LEU A 303 -0.35 0.47 15.20
CA LEU A 303 -1.42 1.46 15.36
C LEU A 303 -1.77 2.10 14.01
N PRO A 304 -3.02 2.56 13.82
CA PRO A 304 -3.45 3.22 12.60
C PRO A 304 -2.86 4.64 12.54
N LEU A 305 -1.96 4.88 11.58
CA LEU A 305 -1.40 6.19 11.28
C LEU A 305 -1.01 6.26 9.81
N ALA A 306 -1.29 7.39 9.20
CA ALA A 306 -0.83 7.72 7.87
C ALA A 306 -0.31 9.16 7.80
N ALA A 307 0.42 9.46 6.74
CA ALA A 307 0.97 10.79 6.50
C ALA A 307 0.94 11.12 5.02
N THR A 308 0.58 12.35 4.70
CA THR A 308 0.66 12.94 3.37
C THR A 308 1.75 13.99 3.39
N LEU A 309 2.82 13.77 2.61
CA LEU A 309 3.91 14.71 2.50
C LEU A 309 3.78 15.52 1.21
N THR A 310 4.16 16.79 1.26
CA THR A 310 4.14 17.68 0.10
C THR A 310 5.29 18.69 0.13
N THR A 311 5.39 19.51 -0.93
CA THR A 311 6.47 20.47 -1.15
C THR A 311 6.15 21.84 -0.53
N ASP A 312 7.19 22.67 -0.34
CA ASP A 312 7.02 24.10 0.02
C ASP A 312 6.26 24.86 -1.06
N GLU A 313 6.46 24.54 -2.34
CA GLU A 313 5.75 25.18 -3.44
C GLU A 313 4.24 25.04 -3.32
N ILE A 314 3.76 23.81 -3.07
CA ILE A 314 2.34 23.53 -2.87
C ILE A 314 1.86 24.20 -1.59
N TYR A 315 2.55 23.97 -0.47
CA TYR A 315 2.17 24.51 0.83
C TYR A 315 2.03 26.03 0.84
N ASN A 316 2.92 26.76 0.19
CA ASN A 316 2.93 28.22 0.15
C ASN A 316 1.68 28.83 -0.51
N GLN A 317 0.96 28.08 -1.37
CA GLN A 317 -0.31 28.56 -1.93
C GLN A 317 -1.43 28.63 -0.87
N PHE A 318 -1.32 27.83 0.19
CA PHE A 318 -2.30 27.82 1.28
C PHE A 318 -2.04 28.90 2.34
N LEU A 319 -0.94 29.66 2.22
CA LEU A 319 -0.65 30.76 3.13
C LEU A 319 -1.42 32.01 2.70
N GLY A 320 -1.96 32.71 3.67
CA GLY A 320 -2.68 33.97 3.44
C GLY A 320 -3.22 34.55 4.74
N GLU A 321 -3.85 35.71 4.63
CA GLU A 321 -4.53 36.31 5.76
C GLU A 321 -5.78 35.50 6.13
N PHE A 322 -6.20 35.54 7.39
CA PHE A 322 -7.32 34.72 7.90
C PHE A 322 -8.60 34.89 7.06
N GLY A 323 -8.88 36.11 6.62
CA GLY A 323 -10.06 36.42 5.78
C GLY A 323 -10.02 35.90 4.34
N GLU A 324 -8.87 35.45 3.84
CA GLU A 324 -8.72 34.91 2.48
C GLU A 324 -9.18 33.46 2.36
N SER A 325 -9.39 32.77 3.49
CA SER A 325 -9.89 31.37 3.54
C SER A 325 -9.08 30.39 2.68
N LYS A 326 -7.75 30.55 2.64
CA LYS A 326 -6.82 29.70 1.85
C LYS A 326 -6.45 28.39 2.54
N GLN A 327 -6.71 28.27 3.84
CA GLN A 327 -6.33 27.09 4.62
C GLN A 327 -6.99 25.81 4.09
N LEU A 328 -6.32 24.68 4.26
CA LEU A 328 -6.90 23.36 3.99
C LEU A 328 -7.93 23.02 5.05
N TYR A 329 -9.21 23.07 4.70
CA TYR A 329 -10.32 22.67 5.60
C TYR A 329 -10.47 21.15 5.62
N HIS A 330 -9.53 20.48 6.26
CA HIS A 330 -9.53 19.05 6.50
C HIS A 330 -8.83 18.72 7.82
N GLY A 331 -9.33 17.73 8.53
CA GLY A 331 -8.72 17.22 9.76
C GLY A 331 -9.66 16.24 10.43
N HIS A 332 -9.09 15.35 11.23
CA HIS A 332 -9.80 14.37 12.03
C HIS A 332 -9.55 14.61 13.51
N THR A 333 -10.37 14.02 14.36
CA THR A 333 -10.22 14.16 15.82
C THR A 333 -8.83 13.71 16.29
N TYR A 334 -8.32 12.61 15.75
CA TYR A 334 -7.05 12.01 16.17
C TYR A 334 -5.85 12.35 15.27
N THR A 335 -5.99 13.33 14.36
CA THR A 335 -4.86 13.79 13.54
C THR A 335 -3.61 14.07 14.38
N GLY A 336 -2.50 13.36 14.07
CA GLY A 336 -1.22 13.51 14.77
C GLY A 336 -1.25 13.07 16.23
N ASN A 337 -2.09 12.09 16.58
CA ASN A 337 -2.18 11.53 17.92
C ASN A 337 -0.81 11.07 18.44
N GLN A 338 -0.52 11.38 19.71
CA GLN A 338 0.77 11.14 20.32
C GLN A 338 1.16 9.68 20.42
N LEU A 339 0.20 8.79 20.72
CA LEU A 339 0.44 7.34 20.78
C LEU A 339 0.86 6.78 19.43
N LEU A 340 0.12 7.19 18.38
CA LEU A 340 0.36 6.77 17.00
C LEU A 340 1.73 7.24 16.52
N CYS A 341 2.06 8.52 16.77
CA CYS A 341 3.34 9.12 16.40
C CYS A 341 4.51 8.48 17.18
N SER A 342 4.32 8.11 18.44
CA SER A 342 5.36 7.44 19.24
C SER A 342 5.65 6.03 18.74
N ALA A 343 4.64 5.29 18.32
CA ALA A 343 4.82 3.99 17.68
C ALA A 343 5.60 4.11 16.37
N ALA A 344 5.28 5.14 15.55
CA ALA A 344 5.99 5.40 14.30
C ALA A 344 7.46 5.80 14.54
N LEU A 345 7.74 6.65 15.50
CA LEU A 345 9.12 7.00 15.90
C LEU A 345 9.93 5.77 16.28
N ALA A 346 9.38 4.89 17.13
CA ALA A 346 10.03 3.64 17.51
C ALA A 346 10.27 2.73 16.32
N THR A 347 9.31 2.67 15.39
CA THR A 347 9.45 1.92 14.12
C THR A 347 10.62 2.44 13.29
N LEU A 348 10.76 3.76 13.12
CA LEU A 348 11.85 4.37 12.37
C LEU A 348 13.21 4.20 13.06
N GLU A 349 13.24 4.21 14.40
CA GLU A 349 14.45 3.92 15.16
C GLU A 349 14.95 2.48 14.94
N ILE A 350 14.04 1.50 14.82
CA ILE A 350 14.41 0.11 14.53
C ILE A 350 15.07 0.05 13.14
N PHE A 351 14.52 0.73 12.13
CA PHE A 351 15.14 0.77 10.79
C PHE A 351 16.60 1.22 10.83
N GLU A 352 16.90 2.25 11.63
CA GLU A 352 18.26 2.78 11.75
C GLU A 352 19.18 1.87 12.57
N LYS A 353 18.73 1.47 13.78
CA LYS A 353 19.54 0.67 14.70
C LYS A 353 19.92 -0.70 14.15
N GLU A 354 19.02 -1.30 13.37
CA GLU A 354 19.18 -2.64 12.84
C GLU A 354 19.60 -2.66 11.35
N ASN A 355 19.86 -1.51 10.73
CA ASN A 355 20.19 -1.42 9.29
C ASN A 355 19.25 -2.28 8.43
N VAL A 356 17.94 -2.16 8.68
CA VAL A 356 16.92 -3.08 8.16
C VAL A 356 16.97 -3.19 6.65
N ILE A 357 17.13 -2.06 5.93
CA ILE A 357 17.13 -2.04 4.46
C ILE A 357 18.28 -2.87 3.87
N GLU A 358 19.47 -2.79 4.44
CA GLU A 358 20.63 -3.58 4.05
C GLU A 358 20.44 -5.06 4.39
N ASN A 359 19.93 -5.33 5.60
CA ASN A 359 19.78 -6.69 6.13
C ASN A 359 18.66 -7.49 5.45
N ILE A 360 17.70 -6.85 4.79
CA ILE A 360 16.67 -7.56 4.04
C ILE A 360 17.12 -7.96 2.62
N GLN A 361 18.18 -7.39 2.05
CA GLN A 361 18.57 -7.66 0.66
C GLN A 361 18.87 -9.15 0.39
N PRO A 362 19.69 -9.85 1.19
CA PRO A 362 19.92 -11.28 0.98
C PRO A 362 18.65 -12.12 1.14
N LYS A 363 17.77 -11.74 2.06
CA LYS A 363 16.49 -12.42 2.28
C LYS A 363 15.54 -12.24 1.09
N ILE A 364 15.46 -11.04 0.51
CA ILE A 364 14.69 -10.78 -0.72
C ILE A 364 15.21 -11.66 -1.86
N LYS A 365 16.53 -11.73 -2.04
CA LYS A 365 17.13 -12.57 -3.07
C LYS A 365 16.75 -14.04 -2.89
N LEU A 366 16.93 -14.58 -1.67
CA LEU A 366 16.55 -15.96 -1.34
C LEU A 366 15.05 -16.21 -1.61
N PHE A 367 14.18 -15.27 -1.20
CA PHE A 367 12.73 -15.37 -1.38
C PHE A 367 12.35 -15.49 -2.86
N HIS A 368 12.88 -14.61 -3.70
CA HIS A 368 12.63 -14.66 -5.15
C HIS A 368 13.21 -15.91 -5.81
N GLU A 369 14.43 -16.33 -5.44
CA GLU A 369 15.05 -17.57 -5.96
C GLU A 369 14.21 -18.82 -5.63
N LYS A 370 13.65 -18.90 -4.42
CA LYS A 370 12.76 -20.01 -4.04
C LYS A 370 11.45 -19.98 -4.79
N LEU A 371 10.78 -18.83 -4.84
CA LEU A 371 9.48 -18.68 -5.49
C LEU A 371 9.55 -18.86 -7.01
N LYS A 372 10.66 -18.50 -7.65
CA LYS A 372 10.85 -18.69 -9.10
C LYS A 372 10.64 -20.14 -9.54
N LYS A 373 10.96 -21.12 -8.68
CA LYS A 373 10.76 -22.55 -8.97
C LYS A 373 9.29 -22.94 -9.13
N LEU A 374 8.38 -22.19 -8.52
CA LEU A 374 6.94 -22.43 -8.66
C LEU A 374 6.43 -22.23 -10.08
N LYS A 375 7.18 -21.49 -10.94
CA LYS A 375 6.87 -21.35 -12.37
C LYS A 375 6.92 -22.68 -13.14
N GLU A 376 7.57 -23.72 -12.61
CA GLU A 376 7.59 -25.05 -13.21
C GLU A 376 6.27 -25.81 -13.05
N LEU A 377 5.43 -25.41 -12.09
CA LEU A 377 4.16 -26.05 -11.84
C LEU A 377 3.14 -25.75 -12.95
N GLU A 378 2.34 -26.76 -13.31
CA GLU A 378 1.37 -26.73 -14.40
C GLU A 378 0.38 -25.56 -14.33
N HIS A 379 -0.12 -25.27 -13.13
CA HIS A 379 -1.14 -24.24 -12.91
C HIS A 379 -0.60 -22.90 -12.41
N VAL A 380 0.72 -22.68 -12.43
CA VAL A 380 1.33 -21.39 -12.12
C VAL A 380 1.69 -20.66 -13.42
N GLY A 381 0.92 -19.62 -13.75
CA GLY A 381 1.11 -18.83 -14.96
C GLY A 381 2.23 -17.80 -14.81
N ASP A 382 2.31 -17.11 -13.66
CA ASP A 382 3.36 -16.12 -13.40
C ASP A 382 3.71 -16.06 -11.91
N VAL A 383 4.96 -15.73 -11.61
CA VAL A 383 5.46 -15.36 -10.29
C VAL A 383 6.13 -14.01 -10.44
N ARG A 384 5.55 -12.99 -9.87
CA ARG A 384 5.96 -11.59 -10.05
C ARG A 384 5.97 -10.81 -8.75
N GLY A 385 6.68 -9.72 -8.73
CA GLY A 385 6.71 -8.84 -7.57
C GLY A 385 8.00 -8.03 -7.46
N ARG A 386 8.11 -7.29 -6.36
CA ARG A 386 9.28 -6.49 -6.02
C ARG A 386 9.51 -6.55 -4.50
N GLY A 387 10.75 -6.79 -4.08
CA GLY A 387 11.06 -6.93 -2.65
C GLY A 387 10.28 -8.09 -2.01
N PHE A 388 9.61 -7.80 -0.90
CA PHE A 388 8.73 -8.75 -0.21
C PHE A 388 7.25 -8.65 -0.60
N MET A 389 6.94 -8.09 -1.75
CA MET A 389 5.58 -8.05 -2.31
C MET A 389 5.53 -8.94 -3.53
N VAL A 390 5.04 -10.17 -3.39
CA VAL A 390 5.03 -11.18 -4.47
C VAL A 390 3.64 -11.75 -4.66
N GLY A 391 3.24 -11.88 -5.94
CA GLY A 391 2.03 -12.55 -6.39
C GLY A 391 2.36 -13.77 -7.23
N ILE A 392 1.70 -14.88 -6.94
CA ILE A 392 1.76 -16.14 -7.71
C ILE A 392 0.41 -16.31 -8.38
N GLU A 393 0.36 -16.11 -9.68
CA GLU A 393 -0.89 -16.19 -10.44
C GLU A 393 -1.21 -17.61 -10.87
N LEU A 394 -2.38 -18.08 -10.46
CA LEU A 394 -2.89 -19.40 -10.81
C LEU A 394 -3.74 -19.32 -12.06
N VAL A 395 -3.48 -20.24 -12.99
CA VAL A 395 -4.19 -20.36 -14.27
C VAL A 395 -4.69 -21.79 -14.46
N LYS A 396 -5.80 -21.93 -15.18
CA LYS A 396 -6.33 -23.22 -15.58
C LYS A 396 -5.49 -23.84 -16.70
N ASP A 397 -5.06 -23.00 -17.62
CA ASP A 397 -4.20 -23.37 -18.75
C ASP A 397 -3.09 -22.32 -18.91
N LYS A 398 -1.86 -22.78 -18.92
CA LYS A 398 -0.66 -21.93 -18.92
C LYS A 398 -0.35 -21.33 -20.30
N GLU A 399 -0.64 -22.06 -21.37
CA GLU A 399 -0.36 -21.61 -22.74
C GLU A 399 -1.31 -20.50 -23.17
N THR A 400 -2.59 -20.65 -22.84
CA THR A 400 -3.62 -19.67 -23.16
C THR A 400 -3.76 -18.60 -22.08
N LYS A 401 -3.14 -18.80 -20.89
CA LYS A 401 -3.29 -18.00 -19.67
C LYS A 401 -4.74 -17.94 -19.19
N GLU A 402 -5.56 -18.98 -19.50
CA GLU A 402 -6.96 -19.04 -19.08
C GLU A 402 -7.05 -18.99 -17.56
N PRO A 403 -7.74 -17.99 -16.96
CA PRO A 403 -7.89 -17.91 -15.52
C PRO A 403 -8.90 -18.95 -15.03
N TYR A 404 -8.78 -19.37 -13.78
CA TYR A 404 -9.89 -20.09 -13.13
C TYR A 404 -11.10 -19.16 -12.99
N PRO A 405 -12.34 -19.68 -13.18
CA PRO A 405 -13.55 -18.93 -12.89
C PRO A 405 -13.54 -18.44 -11.45
N TYR A 406 -14.04 -17.22 -11.18
CA TYR A 406 -14.00 -16.61 -9.85
C TYR A 406 -14.60 -17.51 -8.75
N GLY A 407 -15.73 -18.17 -9.05
CA GLY A 407 -16.39 -19.12 -8.13
C GLY A 407 -15.61 -20.40 -7.84
N TYR A 408 -14.55 -20.73 -8.61
CA TYR A 408 -13.66 -21.85 -8.33
C TYR A 408 -12.76 -21.60 -7.11
N LYS A 409 -12.52 -20.31 -6.79
CA LYS A 409 -11.75 -19.88 -5.61
C LYS A 409 -10.33 -20.46 -5.55
N ALA A 410 -9.62 -20.52 -6.70
CA ALA A 410 -8.31 -21.16 -6.78
C ALA A 410 -7.34 -20.69 -5.70
N GLY A 411 -7.17 -19.38 -5.52
CA GLY A 411 -6.31 -18.81 -4.48
C GLY A 411 -6.75 -19.18 -3.06
N TYR A 412 -8.06 -19.18 -2.78
CA TYR A 412 -8.59 -19.55 -1.46
C TYR A 412 -8.35 -21.02 -1.12
N ARG A 413 -8.47 -21.91 -2.12
CA ARG A 413 -8.16 -23.35 -1.94
C ARG A 413 -6.70 -23.58 -1.59
N VAL A 414 -5.79 -22.79 -2.18
CA VAL A 414 -4.37 -22.81 -1.79
C VAL A 414 -4.21 -22.27 -0.37
N ALA A 415 -4.88 -21.17 -0.02
CA ALA A 415 -4.83 -20.58 1.32
C ALA A 415 -5.30 -21.57 2.41
N GLU A 416 -6.38 -22.31 2.17
CA GLU A 416 -6.86 -23.36 3.07
C GLU A 416 -5.80 -24.44 3.29
N LYS A 417 -5.12 -24.90 2.23
CA LYS A 417 -4.05 -25.89 2.34
C LYS A 417 -2.80 -25.37 3.04
N LEU A 418 -2.47 -24.10 2.86
CA LEU A 418 -1.39 -23.45 3.60
C LEU A 418 -1.72 -23.29 5.08
N LEU A 419 -2.98 -22.98 5.39
CA LEU A 419 -3.44 -22.89 6.78
C LEU A 419 -3.30 -24.23 7.53
N GLU A 420 -3.63 -25.36 6.88
CA GLU A 420 -3.40 -26.71 7.41
C GLU A 420 -1.91 -26.98 7.72
N LYS A 421 -1.02 -26.29 7.03
CA LYS A 421 0.44 -26.33 7.22
C LYS A 421 0.98 -25.27 8.17
N GLY A 422 0.13 -24.52 8.86
CA GLY A 422 0.56 -23.45 9.78
C GLY A 422 1.05 -22.18 9.09
N ILE A 423 0.55 -21.88 7.90
CA ILE A 423 0.84 -20.64 7.16
C ILE A 423 -0.47 -19.90 6.92
N TYR A 424 -0.57 -18.67 7.42
CA TYR A 424 -1.69 -17.78 7.17
C TYR A 424 -1.40 -16.86 5.99
N MET A 425 -2.26 -16.90 4.98
CA MET A 425 -2.23 -15.96 3.87
C MET A 425 -3.65 -15.65 3.36
N ARG A 426 -3.80 -14.56 2.62
CA ARG A 426 -5.04 -14.16 1.98
C ARG A 426 -4.82 -13.88 0.50
N PRO A 427 -5.49 -14.59 -0.41
CA PRO A 427 -5.33 -14.40 -1.85
C PRO A 427 -6.15 -13.21 -2.36
N ILE A 428 -5.85 -12.77 -3.57
CA ILE A 428 -6.68 -11.87 -4.37
C ILE A 428 -7.14 -12.66 -5.60
N GLY A 429 -8.39 -13.13 -5.57
CA GLY A 429 -8.92 -13.98 -6.65
C GLY A 429 -8.07 -15.22 -6.90
N ASN A 430 -7.47 -15.30 -8.09
CA ASN A 430 -6.59 -16.39 -8.51
C ASN A 430 -5.11 -16.13 -8.17
N VAL A 431 -4.78 -15.06 -7.46
CA VAL A 431 -3.39 -14.74 -7.12
C VAL A 431 -3.13 -15.03 -5.64
N VAL A 432 -2.19 -15.92 -5.37
CA VAL A 432 -1.63 -16.15 -4.03
C VAL A 432 -0.68 -15.00 -3.71
N ILE A 433 -0.95 -14.30 -2.61
CA ILE A 433 -0.20 -13.10 -2.20
C ILE A 433 0.73 -13.43 -1.05
N LEU A 434 2.00 -13.09 -1.19
CA LEU A 434 3.00 -13.23 -0.16
C LEU A 434 3.64 -11.87 0.13
N VAL A 435 3.45 -11.40 1.35
CA VAL A 435 4.01 -10.14 1.88
C VAL A 435 4.44 -10.36 3.33
N PRO A 436 5.45 -11.21 3.57
CA PRO A 436 5.88 -11.54 4.93
C PRO A 436 6.47 -10.33 5.67
N PRO A 437 6.54 -10.34 7.00
CA PRO A 437 7.28 -9.34 7.78
C PRO A 437 8.74 -9.22 7.32
N LEU A 438 9.34 -8.03 7.41
CA LEU A 438 10.76 -7.83 7.08
C LEU A 438 11.68 -8.58 8.05
N SER A 439 11.17 -8.88 9.24
CA SER A 439 11.86 -9.71 10.26
C SER A 439 11.89 -11.20 9.95
N ILE A 440 11.22 -11.65 8.87
CA ILE A 440 11.23 -13.07 8.47
C ILE A 440 12.65 -13.62 8.39
N THR A 441 12.89 -14.82 8.94
CA THR A 441 14.20 -15.50 8.90
C THR A 441 14.38 -16.27 7.60
N GLU A 442 15.61 -16.70 7.32
CA GLU A 442 15.91 -17.54 6.15
C GLU A 442 15.20 -18.90 6.24
N GLU A 443 15.13 -19.48 7.45
CA GLU A 443 14.41 -20.73 7.71
C GLU A 443 12.91 -20.58 7.46
N GLU A 444 12.33 -19.46 7.91
CA GLU A 444 10.92 -19.16 7.66
C GLU A 444 10.64 -18.91 6.17
N ILE A 445 11.56 -18.27 5.43
CA ILE A 445 11.46 -18.13 3.97
C ILE A 445 11.47 -19.49 3.29
N ILE A 446 12.38 -20.39 3.71
CA ILE A 446 12.45 -21.76 3.17
C ILE A 446 11.17 -22.53 3.46
N TYR A 447 10.61 -22.36 4.67
CA TYR A 447 9.36 -22.98 5.06
C TYR A 447 8.15 -22.43 4.29
N LEU A 448 8.12 -21.14 4.04
CA LEU A 448 7.04 -20.45 3.31
C LEU A 448 6.99 -20.85 1.84
N CYS A 449 8.14 -21.05 1.19
CA CYS A 449 8.26 -21.34 -0.24
C CYS A 449 8.27 -22.84 -0.55
#